data_ebe70a2db4bb6585a23c7e2f0ac3e9a9
#
_entry.id   ebe70a2db4bb6585a23c7e2f0ac3e9a9
#
_cell.length_a   1.000
_cell.length_b   1.000
_cell.length_c   1.000
_cell.angle_alpha   90.00
_cell.angle_beta   90.00
_cell.angle_gamma   90.00
#
_symmetry.space_group_name_H-M   'P 1'
#
loop_
_entity.id
_entity.type
_entity.pdbx_description
1 polymer ?
#
loop_
_entity_poly.entity_id
_entity_poly.type
_entity_poly.pdbx_seq_one_letter_code
_entity_poly.pdbx_strand_id
1 'polypeptide(L)'
;MQSLIPDDIVMVNEDAPRRDKPRRENGAMRWTDQWGTGWISAGHGDKTESYPLQAGYHLLAEYEFPDPRDARRFQKPDAALAARGGRYTLAMVWFTLFERLWMLRGFENMLTDPYDHEDEFCHLRDRIVDYNMAMIEQWLQRRVNGIYFSDDWGSQRGLLINPDDWRRWYKPSYESMFRRVREGGAHVWMHLCGDITEILPDLVEIGLQVLNPVQPQAMDVRRLARDFGGRLCFFGGMDVQGTLIRGTPHDVRREAFELVELFGSRGGGYIAGTSHTIMPETPLDNIIAMYEAFLEKSAAMESDSFQRDGLCS
;
A
#
# COMPACT_ATOMS: atom_id res chain seq x y z
N MET A 1 15.77 12.71 13.61
CA MET A 1 14.76 13.17 12.63
C MET A 1 13.32 12.89 13.07
N GLN A 2 12.96 11.72 13.58
CA GLN A 2 11.59 11.44 14.04
C GLN A 2 11.03 12.39 15.13
N SER A 3 11.87 13.11 15.87
CA SER A 3 11.43 14.09 16.88
C SER A 3 11.12 15.49 16.31
N LEU A 4 11.44 15.75 15.05
CA LEU A 4 11.27 17.05 14.42
C LEU A 4 10.00 17.13 13.55
N ILE A 5 9.43 15.99 13.17
CA ILE A 5 8.25 15.90 12.31
C ILE A 5 7.24 15.01 13.02
N PRO A 6 6.06 15.55 13.38
CA PRO A 6 5.01 14.74 13.97
C PRO A 6 4.55 13.66 13.00
N ASP A 7 4.40 12.45 13.52
CA ASP A 7 3.84 11.33 12.79
C ASP A 7 2.36 11.20 13.18
N ASP A 8 1.47 11.60 12.28
CA ASP A 8 0.01 11.61 12.51
C ASP A 8 -0.61 10.21 12.40
N ILE A 9 0.11 9.28 11.78
CA ILE A 9 -0.35 7.93 11.52
C ILE A 9 0.56 6.90 12.21
N VAL A 10 -0.02 6.04 13.04
CA VAL A 10 0.67 4.87 13.59
C VAL A 10 0.43 3.69 12.67
N MET A 11 1.42 3.35 11.86
CA MET A 11 1.38 2.17 11.01
C MET A 11 1.78 0.93 11.83
N VAL A 12 0.94 -0.10 11.77
CA VAL A 12 1.20 -1.38 12.43
C VAL A 12 1.19 -2.51 11.41
N ASN A 13 2.16 -3.40 11.54
CA ASN A 13 2.29 -4.59 10.73
C ASN A 13 2.36 -5.81 11.62
N GLU A 14 1.84 -6.95 11.16
CA GLU A 14 2.01 -8.20 11.89
C GLU A 14 3.50 -8.54 12.06
N ASP A 15 3.85 -9.16 13.18
CA ASP A 15 5.18 -9.74 13.39
C ASP A 15 5.21 -11.16 12.81
N ALA A 16 5.21 -11.23 11.47
CA ALA A 16 5.15 -12.49 10.76
C ALA A 16 6.40 -13.34 11.04
N PRO A 17 6.24 -14.60 11.48
CA PRO A 17 7.38 -15.49 11.68
C PRO A 17 8.04 -15.80 10.34
N ARG A 18 9.35 -16.01 10.34
CA ARG A 18 10.08 -16.57 9.21
C ARG A 18 10.22 -18.07 9.40
N ARG A 19 10.25 -18.84 8.30
CA ARG A 19 10.51 -20.29 8.37
C ARG A 19 11.95 -20.59 8.79
N ASP A 20 12.90 -19.71 8.39
CA ASP A 20 14.32 -19.83 8.78
C ASP A 20 14.90 -18.49 9.24
N LYS A 21 16.08 -18.54 9.86
CA LYS A 21 16.83 -17.35 10.23
C LYS A 21 17.55 -16.80 9.00
N PRO A 22 17.56 -15.46 8.81
CA PRO A 22 18.34 -14.85 7.74
C PRO A 22 19.81 -15.28 7.79
N ARG A 23 20.34 -15.68 6.64
CA ARG A 23 21.74 -16.12 6.47
C ARG A 23 22.45 -15.23 5.46
N ARG A 24 23.72 -14.97 5.71
CA ARG A 24 24.56 -14.23 4.76
C ARG A 24 25.33 -15.21 3.89
N GLU A 25 25.04 -15.18 2.59
CA GLU A 25 25.69 -16.05 1.58
C GLU A 25 26.08 -15.20 0.36
N ASN A 26 27.34 -15.30 -0.06
CA ASN A 26 27.87 -14.57 -1.23
C ASN A 26 27.57 -13.06 -1.21
N GLY A 27 27.68 -12.43 -0.03
CA GLY A 27 27.45 -10.99 0.12
C GLY A 27 26.00 -10.56 0.25
N ALA A 28 25.03 -11.43 0.03
CA ALA A 28 23.60 -11.16 0.16
C ALA A 28 23.00 -11.83 1.41
N MET A 29 21.92 -11.26 1.91
CA MET A 29 21.10 -11.89 2.95
C MET A 29 20.01 -12.73 2.28
N ARG A 30 19.81 -13.97 2.77
CA ARG A 30 18.75 -14.89 2.32
C ARG A 30 17.92 -15.36 3.49
N TRP A 31 16.63 -15.52 3.27
CA TRP A 31 15.68 -16.09 4.23
C TRP A 31 14.46 -16.65 3.51
N THR A 32 13.71 -17.48 4.20
CA THR A 32 12.40 -17.96 3.76
C THR A 32 11.33 -17.35 4.65
N ASP A 33 10.31 -16.73 4.04
CA ASP A 33 9.19 -16.15 4.78
C ASP A 33 8.22 -17.22 5.29
N GLN A 34 7.20 -16.80 6.01
CA GLN A 34 6.17 -17.71 6.55
C GLN A 34 5.39 -18.48 5.47
N TRP A 35 5.31 -17.93 4.26
CA TRP A 35 4.66 -18.57 3.12
C TRP A 35 5.55 -19.55 2.38
N GLY A 36 6.82 -19.66 2.75
CA GLY A 36 7.80 -20.50 2.07
C GLY A 36 8.45 -19.87 0.84
N THR A 37 8.17 -18.59 0.58
CA THR A 37 8.86 -17.83 -0.47
C THR A 37 10.29 -17.53 -0.02
N GLY A 38 11.27 -17.86 -0.85
CA GLY A 38 12.66 -17.53 -0.62
C GLY A 38 12.97 -16.11 -1.06
N TRP A 39 13.72 -15.38 -0.23
CA TRP A 39 14.08 -13.98 -0.41
C TRP A 39 15.56 -13.75 -0.42
N ILE A 40 16.01 -12.80 -1.22
CA ILE A 40 17.38 -12.32 -1.27
C ILE A 40 17.41 -10.78 -1.15
N SER A 41 18.32 -10.26 -0.33
CA SER A 41 18.61 -8.83 -0.20
C SER A 41 20.10 -8.59 -0.44
N ALA A 42 20.41 -7.79 -1.47
CA ALA A 42 21.78 -7.41 -1.86
C ALA A 42 22.04 -5.90 -1.71
N GLY A 43 21.29 -5.20 -0.83
CA GLY A 43 21.49 -3.78 -0.51
C GLY A 43 20.61 -2.79 -1.29
N HIS A 44 19.93 -3.23 -2.34
CA HIS A 44 19.03 -2.37 -3.15
C HIS A 44 17.57 -2.86 -3.14
N GLY A 45 17.10 -3.32 -1.98
CA GLY A 45 15.77 -3.88 -1.79
C GLY A 45 15.77 -5.41 -1.77
N ASP A 46 14.65 -5.96 -1.33
CA ASP A 46 14.43 -7.39 -1.22
C ASP A 46 13.80 -7.92 -2.51
N LYS A 47 14.23 -9.09 -2.97
CA LYS A 47 13.69 -9.78 -4.15
C LYS A 47 13.35 -11.22 -3.81
N THR A 48 12.37 -11.78 -4.47
CA THR A 48 12.07 -13.21 -4.40
C THR A 48 13.07 -14.02 -5.22
N GLU A 49 13.48 -15.18 -4.70
CA GLU A 49 14.47 -16.07 -5.31
C GLU A 49 13.90 -17.47 -5.57
N SER A 50 12.93 -17.91 -4.77
CA SER A 50 12.26 -19.21 -4.94
C SER A 50 10.82 -19.19 -4.48
N TYR A 51 10.00 -20.08 -5.07
CA TYR A 51 8.57 -20.08 -4.92
C TYR A 51 8.06 -21.48 -4.54
N PRO A 52 7.34 -21.65 -3.42
CA PRO A 52 7.02 -22.98 -2.88
C PRO A 52 6.12 -23.83 -3.78
N LEU A 53 5.30 -23.22 -4.61
CA LEU A 53 4.37 -23.90 -5.52
C LEU A 53 4.78 -23.81 -6.99
N GLN A 54 6.03 -23.40 -7.30
CA GLN A 54 6.48 -23.17 -8.67
C GLN A 54 6.38 -24.42 -9.55
N ALA A 55 6.67 -25.59 -9.00
CA ALA A 55 6.70 -26.84 -9.77
C ALA A 55 5.29 -27.35 -10.15
N GLY A 56 4.23 -26.86 -9.53
CA GLY A 56 2.86 -27.19 -9.91
C GLY A 56 1.87 -27.22 -8.74
N TYR A 57 0.59 -27.22 -9.10
CA TYR A 57 -0.51 -27.25 -8.14
C TYR A 57 -0.65 -28.56 -7.35
N HIS A 58 -0.02 -29.66 -7.82
CA HIS A 58 0.04 -30.90 -7.05
C HIS A 58 0.68 -30.74 -5.67
N LEU A 59 1.53 -29.71 -5.49
CA LEU A 59 2.14 -29.38 -4.20
C LEU A 59 1.14 -28.71 -3.23
N LEU A 60 0.01 -28.20 -3.72
CA LEU A 60 -0.96 -27.48 -2.90
C LEU A 60 -1.63 -28.40 -1.85
N ALA A 61 -1.74 -29.67 -2.14
CA ALA A 61 -2.34 -30.65 -1.21
C ALA A 61 -1.55 -30.79 0.11
N GLU A 62 -0.23 -30.61 0.07
CA GLU A 62 0.68 -30.70 1.21
C GLU A 62 1.16 -29.32 1.70
N TYR A 63 0.71 -28.24 1.03
CA TYR A 63 1.17 -26.89 1.36
C TYR A 63 0.49 -26.35 2.62
N GLU A 64 1.32 -26.01 3.59
CA GLU A 64 0.86 -25.41 4.86
C GLU A 64 0.77 -23.91 4.76
N PHE A 65 -0.48 -23.39 4.76
CA PHE A 65 -0.74 -21.97 4.85
C PHE A 65 -0.39 -21.43 6.25
N PRO A 66 0.15 -20.20 6.36
CA PRO A 66 0.36 -19.58 7.66
C PRO A 66 -0.97 -19.43 8.43
N ASP A 67 -0.92 -19.51 9.76
CA ASP A 67 -2.08 -19.24 10.59
C ASP A 67 -2.22 -17.72 10.85
N PRO A 68 -3.25 -17.04 10.31
CA PRO A 68 -3.48 -15.61 10.53
C PRO A 68 -3.94 -15.27 11.95
N ARG A 69 -4.32 -16.28 12.77
CA ARG A 69 -4.84 -16.10 14.12
C ARG A 69 -3.79 -16.34 15.20
N ASP A 70 -2.54 -16.68 14.84
CA ASP A 70 -1.47 -16.87 15.80
C ASP A 70 -1.22 -15.58 16.60
N ALA A 71 -1.52 -15.62 17.90
CA ALA A 71 -1.42 -14.46 18.79
C ALA A 71 0.00 -13.85 18.85
N ARG A 72 1.04 -14.63 18.53
CA ARG A 72 2.42 -14.14 18.51
C ARG A 72 2.65 -13.04 17.47
N ARG A 73 1.86 -13.01 16.40
CA ARG A 73 1.90 -12.01 15.34
C ARG A 73 1.56 -10.59 15.81
N PHE A 74 0.80 -10.49 16.90
CA PHE A 74 0.20 -9.23 17.32
C PHE A 74 0.82 -8.61 18.56
N GLN A 75 1.85 -9.23 19.16
CA GLN A 75 2.47 -8.71 20.38
C GLN A 75 3.07 -7.31 20.18
N LYS A 76 3.86 -7.09 19.12
CA LYS A 76 4.43 -5.77 18.82
C LYS A 76 3.37 -4.78 18.33
N PRO A 77 2.48 -5.13 17.39
CA PRO A 77 1.35 -4.29 17.02
C PRO A 77 0.48 -3.85 18.20
N ASP A 78 0.13 -4.77 19.11
CA ASP A 78 -0.69 -4.46 20.26
C ASP A 78 -0.02 -3.43 21.20
N ALA A 79 1.30 -3.53 21.39
CA ALA A 79 2.06 -2.54 22.16
C ALA A 79 2.09 -1.17 21.45
N ALA A 80 2.28 -1.13 20.13
CA ALA A 80 2.25 0.10 19.35
C ALA A 80 0.86 0.77 19.37
N LEU A 81 -0.20 -0.02 19.23
CA LEU A 81 -1.58 0.45 19.31
C LEU A 81 -1.93 0.99 20.70
N ALA A 82 -1.42 0.38 21.77
CA ALA A 82 -1.59 0.90 23.14
C ALA A 82 -0.91 2.27 23.31
N ALA A 83 0.20 2.50 22.63
CA ALA A 83 0.98 3.75 22.70
C ALA A 83 0.53 4.81 21.65
N ARG A 84 -0.58 4.60 20.91
CA ARG A 84 -0.97 5.47 19.79
C ARG A 84 -1.29 6.92 20.13
N GLY A 85 -1.69 7.20 21.39
CA GLY A 85 -1.90 8.59 21.85
C GLY A 85 -2.97 9.39 21.10
N GLY A 86 -4.01 8.73 20.58
CA GLY A 86 -5.07 9.39 19.79
C GLY A 86 -4.78 9.55 18.29
N ARG A 87 -3.57 9.20 17.83
CA ARG A 87 -3.22 9.22 16.39
C ARG A 87 -4.02 8.20 15.59
N TYR A 88 -4.18 8.47 14.31
CA TYR A 88 -4.78 7.53 13.36
C TYR A 88 -3.97 6.23 13.29
N THR A 89 -4.63 5.08 13.32
CA THR A 89 -3.97 3.77 13.29
C THR A 89 -4.26 3.06 11.97
N LEU A 90 -3.19 2.64 11.28
CA LEU A 90 -3.25 2.01 9.98
C LEU A 90 -2.59 0.63 10.05
N ALA A 91 -3.39 -0.43 9.89
CA ALA A 91 -2.90 -1.80 9.90
C ALA A 91 -2.65 -2.31 8.48
N MET A 92 -1.59 -3.08 8.30
CA MET A 92 -1.14 -3.49 6.97
C MET A 92 -1.51 -4.94 6.67
N VAL A 93 -1.89 -5.18 5.41
CA VAL A 93 -2.04 -6.51 4.79
C VAL A 93 -1.16 -6.51 3.53
N TRP A 94 0.13 -6.84 3.74
CA TRP A 94 1.14 -6.83 2.68
C TRP A 94 0.98 -7.97 1.69
N PHE A 95 1.28 -7.68 0.40
CA PHE A 95 1.23 -8.66 -0.66
C PHE A 95 -0.12 -9.37 -0.68
N THR A 96 -1.17 -8.58 -0.87
CA THR A 96 -2.55 -8.99 -0.57
C THR A 96 -2.99 -10.21 -1.37
N LEU A 97 -2.97 -10.16 -2.70
CA LEU A 97 -3.51 -11.23 -3.52
C LEU A 97 -2.68 -11.51 -4.77
N PHE A 98 -2.55 -10.55 -5.70
CA PHE A 98 -1.79 -10.71 -6.93
C PHE A 98 -0.30 -10.96 -6.63
N GLU A 99 0.30 -10.12 -5.79
CA GLU A 99 1.68 -10.31 -5.38
C GLU A 99 1.85 -11.62 -4.62
N ARG A 100 0.93 -12.01 -3.74
CA ARG A 100 1.00 -13.27 -3.01
C ARG A 100 0.91 -14.47 -3.95
N LEU A 101 0.05 -14.42 -4.96
CA LEU A 101 -0.07 -15.48 -5.95
C LEU A 101 1.25 -15.70 -6.70
N TRP A 102 1.88 -14.63 -7.22
CA TRP A 102 3.14 -14.80 -7.92
C TRP A 102 4.32 -15.13 -6.98
N MET A 103 4.28 -14.71 -5.72
CA MET A 103 5.25 -15.13 -4.70
C MET A 103 5.14 -16.61 -4.33
N LEU A 104 4.02 -17.24 -4.58
CA LEU A 104 3.83 -18.68 -4.39
C LEU A 104 4.12 -19.49 -5.66
N ARG A 105 3.68 -19.01 -6.81
CA ARG A 105 3.71 -19.72 -8.09
C ARG A 105 4.91 -19.37 -8.99
N GLY A 106 5.55 -18.21 -8.76
CA GLY A 106 6.42 -17.56 -9.72
C GLY A 106 5.62 -16.65 -10.67
N PHE A 107 6.22 -15.56 -11.10
CA PHE A 107 5.52 -14.51 -11.86
C PHE A 107 4.97 -15.00 -13.21
N GLU A 108 5.77 -15.73 -13.98
CA GLU A 108 5.37 -16.27 -15.29
C GLU A 108 4.21 -17.25 -15.18
N ASN A 109 4.31 -18.23 -14.25
CA ASN A 109 3.23 -19.20 -14.03
C ASN A 109 1.93 -18.48 -13.63
N MET A 110 1.99 -17.53 -12.70
CA MET A 110 0.82 -16.82 -12.21
C MET A 110 0.11 -16.06 -13.34
N LEU A 111 0.82 -15.53 -14.36
CA LEU A 111 0.20 -14.84 -15.50
C LEU A 111 -0.54 -15.80 -16.43
N THR A 112 -0.11 -17.06 -16.54
CA THR A 112 -0.73 -18.06 -17.44
C THR A 112 -1.74 -18.98 -16.73
N ASP A 113 -1.56 -19.22 -15.43
CA ASP A 113 -2.40 -20.11 -14.62
C ASP A 113 -3.93 -19.84 -14.76
N PRO A 114 -4.42 -18.55 -14.81
CA PRO A 114 -5.84 -18.30 -14.99
C PRO A 114 -6.44 -18.87 -16.28
N TYR A 115 -5.61 -19.12 -17.31
CA TYR A 115 -6.02 -19.65 -18.59
C TYR A 115 -5.80 -21.15 -18.71
N ASP A 116 -4.68 -21.65 -18.14
CA ASP A 116 -4.27 -23.04 -18.30
C ASP A 116 -4.75 -23.92 -17.14
N HIS A 117 -5.00 -23.32 -15.96
CA HIS A 117 -5.28 -24.00 -14.68
C HIS A 117 -6.32 -23.21 -13.87
N GLU A 118 -7.44 -22.76 -14.47
CA GLU A 118 -8.39 -21.83 -13.85
C GLU A 118 -8.94 -22.34 -12.50
N ASP A 119 -9.28 -23.63 -12.41
CA ASP A 119 -9.85 -24.20 -11.18
C ASP A 119 -8.84 -24.18 -10.02
N GLU A 120 -7.60 -24.59 -10.28
CA GLU A 120 -6.53 -24.62 -9.26
C GLU A 120 -6.09 -23.20 -8.91
N PHE A 121 -6.02 -22.29 -9.89
CA PHE A 121 -5.76 -20.88 -9.65
C PHE A 121 -6.83 -20.27 -8.76
N CYS A 122 -8.11 -20.49 -9.05
CA CYS A 122 -9.22 -20.01 -8.24
C CYS A 122 -9.16 -20.60 -6.83
N HIS A 123 -8.87 -21.89 -6.70
CA HIS A 123 -8.72 -22.52 -5.39
C HIS A 123 -7.59 -21.88 -4.56
N LEU A 124 -6.41 -21.68 -5.13
CA LEU A 124 -5.29 -21.01 -4.44
C LEU A 124 -5.64 -19.56 -4.08
N ARG A 125 -6.24 -18.80 -5.02
CA ARG A 125 -6.71 -17.44 -4.80
C ARG A 125 -7.65 -17.38 -3.60
N ASP A 126 -8.66 -18.24 -3.56
CA ASP A 126 -9.68 -18.23 -2.52
C ASP A 126 -9.08 -18.58 -1.13
N ARG A 127 -8.09 -19.47 -1.07
CA ARG A 127 -7.33 -19.77 0.16
C ARG A 127 -6.53 -18.55 0.67
N ILE A 128 -5.96 -17.75 -0.24
CA ILE A 128 -5.30 -16.50 0.13
C ILE A 128 -6.33 -15.45 0.61
N VAL A 129 -7.48 -15.37 -0.04
CA VAL A 129 -8.58 -14.49 0.39
C VAL A 129 -9.07 -14.87 1.80
N ASP A 130 -9.24 -16.16 2.09
CA ASP A 130 -9.62 -16.63 3.43
C ASP A 130 -8.59 -16.22 4.50
N TYR A 131 -7.29 -16.32 4.18
CA TYR A 131 -6.23 -15.83 5.05
C TYR A 131 -6.35 -14.32 5.29
N ASN A 132 -6.51 -13.54 4.23
CA ASN A 132 -6.64 -12.08 4.32
C ASN A 132 -7.89 -11.66 5.09
N MET A 133 -9.03 -12.34 4.87
CA MET A 133 -10.26 -12.11 5.64
C MET A 133 -10.04 -12.36 7.14
N ALA A 134 -9.33 -13.42 7.49
CA ALA A 134 -9.00 -13.69 8.88
C ALA A 134 -8.04 -12.65 9.48
N MET A 135 -7.08 -12.13 8.70
CA MET A 135 -6.22 -11.00 9.11
C MET A 135 -7.02 -9.71 9.29
N ILE A 136 -7.96 -9.40 8.39
CA ILE A 136 -8.87 -8.27 8.53
C ILE A 136 -9.64 -8.36 9.85
N GLU A 137 -10.19 -9.52 10.19
CA GLU A 137 -10.86 -9.73 11.48
C GLU A 137 -9.95 -9.45 12.68
N GLN A 138 -8.69 -9.89 12.63
CA GLN A 138 -7.73 -9.61 13.70
C GLN A 138 -7.48 -8.10 13.87
N TRP A 139 -7.40 -7.35 12.78
CA TRP A 139 -7.21 -5.90 12.81
C TRP A 139 -8.46 -5.16 13.28
N LEU A 140 -9.65 -5.57 12.83
CA LEU A 140 -10.92 -4.98 13.26
C LEU A 140 -11.19 -5.18 14.75
N GLN A 141 -10.85 -6.35 15.32
CA GLN A 141 -10.91 -6.59 16.76
C GLN A 141 -10.02 -5.63 17.56
N ARG A 142 -8.91 -5.17 16.98
CA ARG A 142 -7.97 -4.19 17.55
C ARG A 142 -8.41 -2.75 17.34
N ARG A 143 -9.54 -2.52 16.67
CA ARG A 143 -10.15 -1.21 16.44
C ARG A 143 -9.18 -0.24 15.75
N VAL A 144 -8.48 -0.69 14.73
CA VAL A 144 -7.67 0.18 13.88
C VAL A 144 -8.57 1.10 13.05
N ASN A 145 -8.08 2.30 12.71
CA ASN A 145 -8.85 3.27 11.94
C ASN A 145 -8.89 2.95 10.44
N GLY A 146 -7.86 2.27 9.94
CA GLY A 146 -7.80 1.86 8.53
C GLY A 146 -7.05 0.56 8.35
N ILE A 147 -7.33 -0.13 7.25
CA ILE A 147 -6.60 -1.30 6.77
C ILE A 147 -6.00 -0.97 5.40
N TYR A 148 -4.71 -1.18 5.29
CA TYR A 148 -3.87 -0.83 4.16
C TYR A 148 -3.44 -2.10 3.42
N PHE A 149 -4.01 -2.29 2.25
CA PHE A 149 -3.67 -3.37 1.34
C PHE A 149 -2.49 -2.96 0.45
N SER A 150 -1.69 -3.91 0.03
CA SER A 150 -0.60 -3.69 -0.92
C SER A 150 -0.65 -4.73 -2.02
N ASP A 151 -0.75 -4.29 -3.27
CA ASP A 151 -0.73 -5.19 -4.42
C ASP A 151 -0.35 -4.42 -5.70
N ASP A 152 0.80 -4.70 -6.29
CA ASP A 152 1.35 -3.94 -7.41
C ASP A 152 0.84 -4.46 -8.76
N TRP A 153 -0.22 -3.85 -9.27
CA TRP A 153 -0.87 -4.19 -10.55
C TRP A 153 -0.30 -3.43 -11.74
N GLY A 154 0.35 -2.29 -11.48
CA GLY A 154 0.78 -1.36 -12.49
C GLY A 154 2.27 -1.46 -12.82
N SER A 155 2.59 -1.09 -14.04
CA SER A 155 3.93 -0.75 -14.49
C SER A 155 4.01 0.76 -14.79
N GLN A 156 5.17 1.25 -15.26
CA GLN A 156 5.29 2.64 -15.73
C GLN A 156 4.47 2.94 -17.00
N ARG A 157 3.85 1.95 -17.64
CA ARG A 157 3.18 2.07 -18.93
C ARG A 157 1.74 1.55 -18.95
N GLY A 158 1.21 1.09 -17.82
CA GLY A 158 -0.12 0.50 -17.69
C GLY A 158 -0.11 -0.76 -16.84
N LEU A 159 -1.22 -1.47 -16.82
CA LEU A 159 -1.39 -2.68 -16.04
C LEU A 159 -0.50 -3.83 -16.52
N LEU A 160 -0.15 -4.72 -15.59
CA LEU A 160 0.60 -5.95 -15.86
C LEU A 160 -0.28 -7.06 -16.43
N ILE A 161 -1.60 -6.95 -16.28
CA ILE A 161 -2.59 -7.88 -16.80
C ILE A 161 -3.72 -7.12 -17.51
N ASN A 162 -4.51 -7.82 -18.30
CA ASN A 162 -5.67 -7.23 -18.96
C ASN A 162 -6.70 -6.76 -17.90
N PRO A 163 -7.28 -5.54 -18.03
CA PRO A 163 -8.30 -5.04 -17.11
C PRO A 163 -9.53 -5.94 -16.96
N ASP A 164 -9.96 -6.62 -18.03
CA ASP A 164 -11.12 -7.51 -17.99
C ASP A 164 -10.80 -8.80 -17.21
N ASP A 165 -9.57 -9.28 -17.30
CA ASP A 165 -9.08 -10.40 -16.48
C ASP A 165 -8.99 -10.00 -15.01
N TRP A 166 -8.53 -8.78 -14.72
CA TRP A 166 -8.58 -8.25 -13.37
C TRP A 166 -10.01 -8.21 -12.82
N ARG A 167 -10.98 -7.74 -13.61
CA ARG A 167 -12.41 -7.69 -13.26
C ARG A 167 -12.97 -9.09 -13.01
N ARG A 168 -12.57 -10.08 -13.83
CA ARG A 168 -13.05 -11.45 -13.70
C ARG A 168 -12.51 -12.16 -12.47
N TRP A 169 -11.20 -12.13 -12.27
CA TRP A 169 -10.53 -13.01 -11.32
C TRP A 169 -10.19 -12.37 -9.98
N TYR A 170 -10.06 -11.03 -9.93
CA TYR A 170 -9.57 -10.35 -8.73
C TYR A 170 -10.58 -9.37 -8.11
N LYS A 171 -11.31 -8.59 -8.91
CA LYS A 171 -12.28 -7.60 -8.41
C LYS A 171 -13.25 -8.16 -7.36
N PRO A 172 -13.88 -9.36 -7.54
CA PRO A 172 -14.82 -9.90 -6.55
C PRO A 172 -14.18 -10.17 -5.18
N SER A 173 -12.90 -10.60 -5.18
CA SER A 173 -12.13 -10.84 -3.95
C SER A 173 -11.88 -9.53 -3.20
N TYR A 174 -11.44 -8.47 -3.91
CA TYR A 174 -11.25 -7.15 -3.31
C TYR A 174 -12.55 -6.54 -2.82
N GLU A 175 -13.64 -6.69 -3.57
CA GLU A 175 -14.96 -6.22 -3.15
C GLU A 175 -15.38 -6.83 -1.81
N SER A 176 -15.18 -8.13 -1.63
CA SER A 176 -15.49 -8.82 -0.38
C SER A 176 -14.65 -8.33 0.80
N MET A 177 -13.32 -8.16 0.59
CA MET A 177 -12.41 -7.65 1.61
C MET A 177 -12.71 -6.18 1.97
N PHE A 178 -12.89 -5.31 0.98
CA PHE A 178 -13.18 -3.88 1.19
C PHE A 178 -14.52 -3.68 1.89
N ARG A 179 -15.54 -4.42 1.49
CA ARG A 179 -16.84 -4.41 2.17
C ARG A 179 -16.69 -4.80 3.64
N ARG A 180 -15.96 -5.87 3.94
CA ARG A 180 -15.76 -6.32 5.33
C ARG A 180 -15.03 -5.28 6.18
N VAL A 181 -14.00 -4.62 5.64
CA VAL A 181 -13.31 -3.54 6.34
C VAL A 181 -14.26 -2.39 6.67
N ARG A 182 -15.07 -1.94 5.71
CA ARG A 182 -16.03 -0.84 5.89
C ARG A 182 -17.15 -1.18 6.88
N GLU A 183 -17.69 -2.40 6.81
CA GLU A 183 -18.66 -2.93 7.79
C GLU A 183 -18.08 -2.95 9.21
N GLY A 184 -16.77 -3.17 9.34
CA GLY A 184 -16.05 -3.08 10.61
C GLY A 184 -15.75 -1.67 11.09
N GLY A 185 -16.16 -0.63 10.33
CA GLY A 185 -15.96 0.77 10.69
C GLY A 185 -14.55 1.31 10.42
N ALA A 186 -13.72 0.57 9.69
CA ALA A 186 -12.37 1.02 9.29
C ALA A 186 -12.36 1.54 7.84
N HIS A 187 -11.37 2.39 7.52
CA HIS A 187 -11.17 2.88 6.16
C HIS A 187 -10.35 1.89 5.33
N VAL A 188 -10.68 1.82 4.03
CA VAL A 188 -9.96 1.02 3.04
C VAL A 188 -8.88 1.86 2.39
N TRP A 189 -7.63 1.45 2.60
CA TRP A 189 -6.44 2.04 1.98
C TRP A 189 -5.79 1.02 1.06
N MET A 190 -5.21 1.47 -0.04
CA MET A 190 -4.48 0.57 -0.93
C MET A 190 -3.24 1.21 -1.52
N HIS A 191 -2.12 0.46 -1.44
CA HIS A 191 -0.87 0.74 -2.12
C HIS A 191 -0.85 0.03 -3.46
N LEU A 192 -0.62 0.79 -4.51
CA LEU A 192 -0.62 0.32 -5.89
C LEU A 192 0.45 1.08 -6.68
N CYS A 193 1.60 0.46 -6.90
CA CYS A 193 2.63 1.06 -7.75
C CYS A 193 2.24 1.04 -9.24
N GLY A 194 2.79 2.00 -9.99
CA GLY A 194 2.61 2.11 -11.43
C GLY A 194 1.29 2.73 -11.89
N ASP A 195 1.01 2.62 -13.18
CA ASP A 195 -0.23 3.12 -13.77
C ASP A 195 -1.36 2.11 -13.62
N ILE A 196 -2.33 2.45 -12.77
CA ILE A 196 -3.55 1.66 -12.50
C ILE A 196 -4.81 2.36 -12.99
N THR A 197 -4.66 3.35 -13.86
CA THR A 197 -5.75 4.24 -14.29
C THR A 197 -6.96 3.46 -14.83
N GLU A 198 -6.74 2.33 -15.52
CA GLU A 198 -7.79 1.55 -16.15
C GLU A 198 -8.70 0.79 -15.16
N ILE A 199 -8.18 0.42 -13.97
CA ILE A 199 -8.96 -0.28 -12.93
C ILE A 199 -9.34 0.63 -11.75
N LEU A 200 -8.84 1.86 -11.71
CA LEU A 200 -9.14 2.78 -10.61
C LEU A 200 -10.64 3.10 -10.45
N PRO A 201 -11.44 3.26 -11.53
CA PRO A 201 -12.90 3.39 -11.41
C PRO A 201 -13.54 2.19 -10.70
N ASP A 202 -13.10 0.97 -11.04
CA ASP A 202 -13.58 -0.27 -10.42
C ASP A 202 -13.20 -0.34 -8.93
N LEU A 203 -11.96 0.03 -8.58
CA LEU A 203 -11.51 0.07 -7.18
C LEU A 203 -12.32 1.05 -6.33
N VAL A 204 -12.63 2.23 -6.87
CA VAL A 204 -13.50 3.22 -6.20
C VAL A 204 -14.93 2.70 -6.07
N GLU A 205 -15.46 2.04 -7.10
CA GLU A 205 -16.79 1.41 -7.08
C GLU A 205 -16.93 0.39 -5.95
N ILE A 206 -15.95 -0.50 -5.79
CA ILE A 206 -15.96 -1.53 -4.74
C ILE A 206 -15.57 -1.01 -3.35
N GLY A 207 -15.21 0.28 -3.23
CA GLY A 207 -15.10 0.95 -1.93
C GLY A 207 -13.70 1.31 -1.47
N LEU A 208 -12.73 1.44 -2.37
CA LEU A 208 -11.44 2.09 -2.07
C LEU A 208 -11.68 3.53 -1.61
N GLN A 209 -11.04 3.92 -0.49
CA GLN A 209 -11.18 5.25 0.09
C GLN A 209 -9.88 6.05 0.05
N VAL A 210 -8.73 5.40 0.16
CA VAL A 210 -7.41 6.07 0.12
C VAL A 210 -6.49 5.35 -0.84
N LEU A 211 -6.00 6.07 -1.85
CA LEU A 211 -5.02 5.60 -2.83
C LEU A 211 -3.62 6.04 -2.44
N ASN A 212 -2.68 5.10 -2.39
CA ASN A 212 -1.24 5.31 -2.20
C ASN A 212 -0.44 4.38 -3.13
N PRO A 213 0.74 4.76 -3.58
CA PRO A 213 1.22 6.12 -3.71
C PRO A 213 0.64 6.72 -4.98
N VAL A 214 0.46 8.00 -5.03
CA VAL A 214 0.22 8.67 -6.31
C VAL A 214 1.59 8.89 -6.96
N GLN A 215 1.86 8.20 -8.09
CA GLN A 215 3.14 8.27 -8.80
C GLN A 215 3.04 9.20 -10.02
N PRO A 216 3.57 10.44 -9.99
CA PRO A 216 3.43 11.40 -11.09
C PRO A 216 4.10 10.94 -12.39
N GLN A 217 5.11 10.06 -12.30
CA GLN A 217 5.79 9.51 -13.49
C GLN A 217 4.98 8.40 -14.19
N ALA A 218 4.00 7.81 -13.52
CA ALA A 218 3.15 6.74 -14.06
C ALA A 218 1.73 7.21 -14.37
N MET A 219 1.16 8.11 -13.55
CA MET A 219 -0.23 8.56 -13.66
C MET A 219 -0.33 10.09 -13.80
N ASP A 220 -1.27 10.58 -14.60
CA ASP A 220 -1.59 12.00 -14.69
C ASP A 220 -2.33 12.47 -13.42
N VAL A 221 -1.58 13.11 -12.51
CA VAL A 221 -2.09 13.60 -11.22
C VAL A 221 -3.24 14.61 -11.37
N ARG A 222 -3.25 15.44 -12.44
CA ARG A 222 -4.33 16.40 -12.71
C ARG A 222 -5.60 15.70 -13.13
N ARG A 223 -5.48 14.64 -13.93
CA ARG A 223 -6.60 13.77 -14.30
C ARG A 223 -7.16 13.06 -13.07
N LEU A 224 -6.31 12.50 -12.22
CA LEU A 224 -6.73 11.86 -10.97
C LEU A 224 -7.53 12.81 -10.08
N ALA A 225 -7.04 14.03 -9.85
CA ALA A 225 -7.73 15.04 -9.05
C ALA A 225 -9.07 15.45 -9.66
N ARG A 226 -9.14 15.62 -11.00
CA ARG A 226 -10.37 15.96 -11.71
C ARG A 226 -11.41 14.86 -11.62
N ASP A 227 -11.02 13.61 -11.90
CA ASP A 227 -11.94 12.49 -12.11
C ASP A 227 -12.36 11.83 -10.78
N PHE A 228 -11.50 11.89 -9.75
CA PHE A 228 -11.72 11.20 -8.46
C PHE A 228 -11.69 12.13 -7.23
N GLY A 229 -11.31 13.40 -7.37
CA GLY A 229 -11.30 14.35 -6.26
C GLY A 229 -12.67 14.48 -5.59
N GLY A 230 -12.70 14.44 -4.26
CA GLY A 230 -13.91 14.41 -3.44
C GLY A 230 -14.56 13.03 -3.29
N ARG A 231 -14.08 12.00 -4.00
CA ARG A 231 -14.51 10.60 -3.82
C ARG A 231 -13.40 9.72 -3.27
N LEU A 232 -12.16 10.12 -3.46
CA LEU A 232 -10.96 9.39 -3.09
C LEU A 232 -10.01 10.33 -2.35
N CYS A 233 -9.42 9.86 -1.27
CA CYS A 233 -8.29 10.50 -0.62
C CYS A 233 -7.00 10.03 -1.31
N PHE A 234 -6.12 10.97 -1.61
CA PHE A 234 -4.83 10.70 -2.21
C PHE A 234 -3.73 10.80 -1.17
N PHE A 235 -2.89 9.79 -1.07
CA PHE A 235 -1.74 9.79 -0.18
C PHE A 235 -0.45 9.69 -0.97
N GLY A 236 0.44 10.69 -0.85
CA GLY A 236 1.73 10.71 -1.54
C GLY A 236 1.83 11.83 -2.58
N GLY A 237 2.34 11.53 -3.76
CA GLY A 237 2.39 12.46 -4.90
C GLY A 237 3.70 13.18 -5.11
N MET A 238 4.50 13.49 -4.05
CA MET A 238 5.83 14.10 -4.24
C MET A 238 6.77 13.18 -5.01
N ASP A 239 7.23 13.63 -6.16
CA ASP A 239 7.99 12.80 -7.10
C ASP A 239 9.39 12.44 -6.60
N VAL A 240 9.54 11.21 -6.10
CA VAL A 240 10.83 10.65 -5.64
C VAL A 240 11.78 10.30 -6.79
N GLN A 241 11.29 10.16 -8.03
CA GLN A 241 12.08 9.79 -9.21
C GLN A 241 12.57 11.01 -9.99
N GLY A 242 11.95 12.17 -9.77
CA GLY A 242 12.24 13.43 -10.46
C GLY A 242 12.57 14.55 -9.48
N THR A 243 11.58 15.32 -9.09
CA THR A 243 11.78 16.58 -8.37
C THR A 243 12.50 16.41 -7.05
N LEU A 244 12.11 15.42 -6.24
CA LEU A 244 12.69 15.27 -4.90
C LEU A 244 14.18 14.89 -4.95
N ILE A 245 14.59 14.07 -5.91
CA ILE A 245 15.99 13.61 -6.03
C ILE A 245 16.86 14.51 -6.92
N ARG A 246 16.28 15.18 -7.93
CA ARG A 246 17.04 15.92 -8.96
C ARG A 246 16.78 17.42 -8.99
N GLY A 247 15.66 17.87 -8.40
CA GLY A 247 15.28 19.27 -8.35
C GLY A 247 16.05 20.05 -7.28
N THR A 248 15.80 21.36 -7.24
CA THR A 248 16.25 22.24 -6.17
C THR A 248 15.23 22.28 -5.02
N PRO A 249 15.61 22.76 -3.82
CA PRO A 249 14.63 23.00 -2.73
C PRO A 249 13.45 23.89 -3.16
N HIS A 250 13.68 24.86 -4.06
CA HIS A 250 12.64 25.71 -4.63
C HIS A 250 11.66 24.91 -5.50
N ASP A 251 12.16 23.99 -6.34
CA ASP A 251 11.31 23.12 -7.17
C ASP A 251 10.46 22.19 -6.31
N VAL A 252 11.05 21.63 -5.26
CA VAL A 252 10.35 20.77 -4.30
C VAL A 252 9.22 21.53 -3.59
N ARG A 253 9.47 22.75 -3.10
CA ARG A 253 8.43 23.59 -2.48
C ARG A 253 7.29 23.90 -3.44
N ARG A 254 7.61 24.24 -4.69
CA ARG A 254 6.62 24.51 -5.73
C ARG A 254 5.72 23.28 -5.95
N GLU A 255 6.30 22.09 -6.15
CA GLU A 255 5.54 20.87 -6.34
C GLU A 255 4.69 20.50 -5.11
N ALA A 256 5.22 20.65 -3.90
CA ALA A 256 4.45 20.42 -2.66
C ALA A 256 3.22 21.33 -2.61
N PHE A 257 3.34 22.61 -2.95
CA PHE A 257 2.21 23.53 -2.98
C PHE A 257 1.18 23.18 -4.06
N GLU A 258 1.66 22.82 -5.26
CA GLU A 258 0.77 22.36 -6.36
C GLU A 258 -0.01 21.12 -5.98
N LEU A 259 0.60 20.14 -5.29
CA LEU A 259 -0.08 18.93 -4.84
C LEU A 259 -1.17 19.22 -3.80
N VAL A 260 -0.88 20.10 -2.82
CA VAL A 260 -1.88 20.52 -1.81
C VAL A 260 -3.06 21.24 -2.47
N GLU A 261 -2.79 22.14 -3.40
CA GLU A 261 -3.83 22.86 -4.15
C GLU A 261 -4.65 21.91 -5.04
N LEU A 262 -3.99 20.97 -5.69
CA LEU A 262 -4.62 20.04 -6.61
C LEU A 262 -5.56 19.05 -5.89
N PHE A 263 -5.07 18.41 -4.83
CA PHE A 263 -5.79 17.34 -4.16
C PHE A 263 -6.61 17.83 -2.95
N GLY A 264 -6.16 18.88 -2.27
CA GLY A 264 -6.81 19.41 -1.07
C GLY A 264 -7.93 20.45 -1.34
N SER A 265 -8.09 20.92 -2.58
CA SER A 265 -9.00 22.04 -2.94
C SER A 265 -10.50 21.77 -2.72
N ARG A 266 -10.89 20.52 -2.48
CA ARG A 266 -12.30 20.11 -2.32
C ARG A 266 -12.71 19.83 -0.87
N GLY A 267 -12.05 20.48 0.10
CA GLY A 267 -12.36 20.33 1.52
C GLY A 267 -11.73 19.10 2.18
N GLY A 268 -10.57 18.67 1.70
CA GLY A 268 -9.81 17.51 2.18
C GLY A 268 -9.59 16.47 1.09
N GLY A 269 -9.16 15.28 1.50
CA GLY A 269 -8.89 14.18 0.56
C GLY A 269 -7.44 14.13 0.08
N TYR A 270 -6.51 14.78 0.81
CA TYR A 270 -5.09 14.67 0.56
C TYR A 270 -4.29 14.43 1.86
N ILE A 271 -3.42 13.43 1.81
CA ILE A 271 -2.41 13.16 2.83
C ILE A 271 -1.05 13.39 2.18
N ALA A 272 -0.36 14.42 2.67
CA ALA A 272 0.94 14.82 2.11
C ALA A 272 2.00 13.73 2.32
N GLY A 273 2.74 13.43 1.29
CA GLY A 273 3.80 12.42 1.33
C GLY A 273 4.51 12.23 0.01
N THR A 274 5.45 11.32 0.00
CA THR A 274 6.22 10.96 -1.19
C THR A 274 5.52 9.91 -2.03
N SER A 275 5.81 9.89 -3.33
CA SER A 275 5.26 8.90 -4.28
C SER A 275 5.85 7.50 -4.10
N HIS A 276 6.85 7.32 -3.27
CA HIS A 276 7.45 6.06 -2.83
C HIS A 276 8.47 6.32 -1.72
N THR A 277 9.21 5.30 -1.31
CA THR A 277 10.32 5.42 -0.34
C THR A 277 11.36 6.42 -0.80
N ILE A 278 11.78 7.32 0.10
CA ILE A 278 12.88 8.25 -0.15
C ILE A 278 14.20 7.47 -0.23
N MET A 279 14.89 7.58 -1.34
CA MET A 279 16.17 6.91 -1.57
C MET A 279 17.32 7.59 -0.80
N PRO A 280 18.37 6.82 -0.40
CA PRO A 280 19.51 7.38 0.35
C PRO A 280 20.24 8.51 -0.39
N GLU A 281 20.18 8.55 -1.72
CA GLU A 281 20.81 9.56 -2.57
C GLU A 281 20.05 10.88 -2.62
N THR A 282 18.84 10.94 -2.04
CA THR A 282 18.02 12.17 -2.05
C THR A 282 18.67 13.27 -1.22
N PRO A 283 18.87 14.48 -1.77
CA PRO A 283 19.48 15.59 -1.03
C PRO A 283 18.67 15.94 0.22
N LEU A 284 19.34 16.07 1.36
CA LEU A 284 18.71 16.39 2.64
C LEU A 284 17.95 17.72 2.60
N ASP A 285 18.51 18.74 1.91
CA ASP A 285 17.85 20.04 1.76
C ASP A 285 16.51 19.95 1.02
N ASN A 286 16.39 19.02 0.06
CA ASN A 286 15.14 18.77 -0.65
C ASN A 286 14.11 18.09 0.28
N ILE A 287 14.54 17.15 1.13
CA ILE A 287 13.68 16.51 2.12
C ILE A 287 13.16 17.55 3.12
N ILE A 288 14.04 18.41 3.62
CA ILE A 288 13.66 19.49 4.55
C ILE A 288 12.66 20.44 3.87
N ALA A 289 12.97 20.89 2.65
CA ALA A 289 12.09 21.80 1.90
C ALA A 289 10.70 21.23 1.65
N MET A 290 10.58 19.92 1.39
CA MET A 290 9.30 19.22 1.24
C MET A 290 8.47 19.30 2.53
N TYR A 291 9.06 18.92 3.66
CA TYR A 291 8.35 18.94 4.94
C TYR A 291 7.92 20.35 5.35
N GLU A 292 8.82 21.33 5.23
CA GLU A 292 8.50 22.73 5.53
C GLU A 292 7.35 23.25 4.66
N ALA A 293 7.35 22.92 3.36
CA ALA A 293 6.30 23.34 2.45
C ALA A 293 4.91 22.74 2.82
N PHE A 294 4.87 21.45 3.15
CA PHE A 294 3.64 20.81 3.58
C PHE A 294 3.12 21.36 4.91
N LEU A 295 3.98 21.61 5.89
CA LEU A 295 3.60 22.23 7.17
C LEU A 295 3.07 23.67 6.99
N GLU A 296 3.72 24.47 6.14
CA GLU A 296 3.28 25.84 5.83
C GLU A 296 1.86 25.85 5.23
N LYS A 297 1.59 24.96 4.27
CA LYS A 297 0.26 24.87 3.65
C LYS A 297 -0.80 24.31 4.60
N SER A 298 -0.47 23.36 5.46
CA SER A 298 -1.39 22.86 6.49
C SER A 298 -1.82 23.95 7.44
N ALA A 299 -0.88 24.73 7.98
CA ALA A 299 -1.19 25.85 8.88
C ALA A 299 -2.05 26.94 8.22
N ALA A 300 -1.82 27.23 6.92
CA ALA A 300 -2.64 28.18 6.17
C ALA A 300 -4.09 27.69 5.99
N MET A 301 -4.28 26.40 5.70
CA MET A 301 -5.62 25.80 5.54
C MET A 301 -6.42 25.78 6.86
N GLU A 302 -5.76 25.53 7.98
CA GLU A 302 -6.39 25.58 9.30
C GLU A 302 -6.88 27.00 9.62
N SER A 303 -6.08 28.04 9.33
CA SER A 303 -6.47 29.43 9.57
C SER A 303 -7.67 29.88 8.73
N ASP A 304 -7.76 29.44 7.47
CA ASP A 304 -8.89 29.75 6.58
C ASP A 304 -10.17 29.02 6.99
N SER A 305 -10.10 27.83 7.55
CA SER A 305 -11.26 27.09 8.05
C SER A 305 -11.86 27.77 9.29
N PHE A 306 -11.04 28.24 10.23
CA PHE A 306 -11.49 29.00 11.40
C PHE A 306 -12.18 30.32 11.03
N GLN A 307 -11.74 30.99 9.96
CA GLN A 307 -12.37 32.21 9.48
C GLN A 307 -13.74 31.96 8.82
N ARG A 308 -13.94 30.85 8.16
CA ARG A 308 -15.24 30.49 7.54
C ARG A 308 -16.29 30.08 8.57
N ASP A 309 -15.93 29.36 9.61
CA ASP A 309 -16.82 28.90 10.67
C ASP A 309 -17.20 30.06 11.61
N GLY A 310 -16.36 31.10 11.72
CA GLY A 310 -16.63 32.32 12.50
C GLY A 310 -17.57 33.35 11.82
N LEU A 311 -17.93 33.16 10.54
CA LEU A 311 -18.84 34.02 9.80
C LEU A 311 -20.28 33.47 9.75
N CYS A 312 -20.54 32.30 10.34
CA CYS A 312 -21.87 31.68 10.43
C CYS A 312 -22.45 31.66 11.86
N SER A 313 -21.95 32.52 12.76
CA SER A 313 -22.51 32.72 14.11
C SER A 313 -23.25 34.02 14.26
#